data_7c66c542267ea89188681d017a84a7be
#
_entry.id   7c66c542267ea89188681d017a84a7be
#
_cell.length_a   1.000
_cell.length_b   1.000
_cell.length_c   1.000
_cell.angle_alpha   90.00
_cell.angle_beta   90.00
_cell.angle_gamma   90.00
#
_symmetry.space_group_name_H-M   'P 1'
#
loop_
_entity.id
_entity.type
_entity.pdbx_description
1 polymer ?
#
loop_
_entity_poly.entity_id
_entity_poly.type
_entity_poly.pdbx_seq_one_letter_code
_entity_poly.pdbx_strand_id
1 'polypeptide(L)'
;YRRQRQMCIRDRGVPLFLSSTMLYRGETQYIKRRVQEFSRPVNYIYHIGQYLPDWHPWENYKNFFVGDKRTGGVREIFGIDLPWLLDTFGPVKHLYVEKDKLSALEIDYPDTYFTVLRHENGTKGVLAVDVVSPKAVRNFEVFGEGLHLFWEGSPQSLAEYDAARKCKVPVDTYTSVEHDARYSDNIVENAYADELEEFFAVLEGRGTARYSFEKDKQTIALIERIEQA
;
A
#
# COMPACT_ATOMS: atom_id res chain seq x y z
N TYR A 1 -1.46 -28.90 8.92
CA TYR A 1 -1.66 -28.89 7.46
C TYR A 1 -0.95 -27.72 6.76
N ARG A 2 -1.06 -26.47 7.22
CA ARG A 2 -0.35 -25.33 6.61
C ARG A 2 1.18 -25.40 6.75
N ARG A 3 1.70 -25.76 7.94
CA ARG A 3 3.15 -25.90 8.17
C ARG A 3 3.78 -27.03 7.31
N GLN A 4 3.08 -28.14 7.12
CA GLN A 4 3.54 -29.23 6.26
C GLN A 4 3.59 -28.82 4.78
N ARG A 5 2.62 -28.02 4.28
CA ARG A 5 2.65 -27.51 2.90
C ARG A 5 3.82 -26.55 2.66
N GLN A 6 4.10 -25.65 3.60
CA GLN A 6 5.26 -24.75 3.50
C GLN A 6 6.60 -25.50 3.53
N MET A 7 6.72 -26.52 4.36
CA MET A 7 7.91 -27.39 4.36
C MET A 7 8.05 -28.11 3.01
N CYS A 8 6.98 -28.70 2.48
CA CYS A 8 7.01 -29.39 1.18
C CYS A 8 7.41 -28.49 0.00
N ILE A 9 7.07 -27.21 0.02
CA ILE A 9 7.45 -26.25 -1.01
C ILE A 9 8.95 -25.92 -0.90
N ARG A 10 9.44 -25.65 0.31
CA ARG A 10 10.88 -25.40 0.59
C ARG A 10 11.75 -26.59 0.22
N ASP A 11 11.32 -27.79 0.56
CA ASP A 11 12.08 -29.04 0.35
C ASP A 11 12.16 -29.42 -1.15
N ARG A 12 11.27 -28.90 -1.97
CA ARG A 12 11.28 -29.13 -3.43
C ARG A 12 12.08 -28.11 -4.23
N GLY A 13 12.65 -27.09 -3.58
CA GLY A 13 13.40 -26.04 -4.27
C GLY A 13 12.56 -25.19 -5.25
N VAL A 14 11.22 -25.20 -5.07
CA VAL A 14 10.33 -24.41 -5.92
C VAL A 14 10.40 -22.96 -5.47
N PRO A 15 10.64 -22.00 -6.39
CA PRO A 15 10.61 -20.58 -6.07
C PRO A 15 9.24 -20.17 -5.53
N LEU A 16 9.24 -19.39 -4.44
CA LEU A 16 8.05 -18.74 -3.91
C LEU A 16 8.15 -17.26 -4.21
N PHE A 17 7.08 -16.69 -4.72
CA PHE A 17 6.95 -15.27 -5.01
C PHE A 17 5.78 -14.68 -4.22
N LEU A 18 6.00 -13.54 -3.57
CA LEU A 18 4.96 -12.78 -2.90
C LEU A 18 4.56 -11.60 -3.78
N SER A 19 3.28 -11.52 -4.07
CA SER A 19 2.69 -10.38 -4.79
C SER A 19 2.58 -9.16 -3.87
N SER A 20 2.96 -8.00 -4.39
CA SER A 20 2.75 -6.69 -3.76
C SER A 20 2.71 -5.61 -4.84
N THR A 21 1.62 -5.57 -5.57
CA THR A 21 1.44 -4.78 -6.80
C THR A 21 1.71 -3.29 -6.63
N MET A 22 1.47 -2.73 -5.43
CA MET A 22 1.79 -1.33 -5.13
C MET A 22 3.29 -1.00 -5.28
N LEU A 23 4.19 -1.97 -5.17
CA LEU A 23 5.62 -1.79 -5.40
C LEU A 23 5.99 -1.64 -6.89
N TYR A 24 5.06 -1.99 -7.79
CA TYR A 24 5.25 -1.94 -9.25
C TYR A 24 4.54 -0.74 -9.88
N ARG A 25 3.73 0.00 -9.11
CA ARG A 25 3.10 1.23 -9.56
C ARG A 25 4.15 2.29 -9.92
N GLY A 26 4.04 2.88 -11.10
CA GLY A 26 4.94 3.94 -11.55
C GLY A 26 4.98 5.14 -10.58
N GLU A 27 3.83 5.47 -10.00
CA GLU A 27 3.68 6.57 -9.06
C GLU A 27 4.44 6.31 -7.74
N THR A 28 4.30 5.12 -7.15
CA THR A 28 5.00 4.77 -5.90
C THR A 28 6.51 4.68 -6.12
N GLN A 29 6.94 4.18 -7.28
CA GLN A 29 8.35 4.16 -7.67
C GLN A 29 8.90 5.59 -7.88
N TYR A 30 8.12 6.48 -8.50
CA TYR A 30 8.50 7.89 -8.63
C TYR A 30 8.65 8.55 -7.27
N ILE A 31 7.64 8.41 -6.39
CA ILE A 31 7.66 8.96 -5.03
C ILE A 31 8.89 8.45 -4.27
N LYS A 32 9.16 7.14 -4.30
CA LYS A 32 10.34 6.53 -3.66
C LYS A 32 11.63 7.17 -4.18
N ARG A 33 11.81 7.26 -5.49
CA ARG A 33 13.00 7.85 -6.10
C ARG A 33 13.19 9.30 -5.63
N ARG A 34 12.13 10.12 -5.68
CA ARG A 34 12.20 11.53 -5.28
C ARG A 34 12.55 11.70 -3.78
N VAL A 35 11.98 10.86 -2.91
CA VAL A 35 12.31 10.85 -1.47
C VAL A 35 13.77 10.44 -1.24
N GLN A 36 14.27 9.44 -1.97
CA GLN A 36 15.67 9.00 -1.88
C GLN A 36 16.65 10.08 -2.37
N GLU A 37 16.35 10.74 -3.50
CA GLU A 37 17.15 11.85 -4.04
C GLU A 37 17.18 13.05 -3.07
N PHE A 38 16.07 13.31 -2.38
CA PHE A 38 15.99 14.37 -1.38
C PHE A 38 16.90 14.16 -0.17
N SER A 39 17.18 12.89 0.19
CA SER A 39 18.17 12.47 1.19
C SER A 39 18.01 13.05 2.59
N ARG A 40 16.83 13.57 2.94
CA ARG A 40 16.48 14.14 4.26
C ARG A 40 15.16 13.55 4.74
N PRO A 41 14.89 13.52 6.07
CA PRO A 41 13.58 13.15 6.58
C PRO A 41 12.48 14.05 6.00
N VAL A 42 11.37 13.44 5.66
CA VAL A 42 10.17 14.09 5.13
C VAL A 42 8.97 13.87 6.05
N ASN A 43 7.85 14.52 5.74
CA ASN A 43 6.57 14.19 6.35
C ASN A 43 5.62 13.72 5.27
N TYR A 44 4.67 12.83 5.62
CA TYR A 44 3.62 12.43 4.69
C TYR A 44 2.27 12.32 5.39
N ILE A 45 1.21 12.48 4.60
CA ILE A 45 -0.18 12.22 4.99
C ILE A 45 -0.74 11.26 3.95
N TYR A 46 -1.39 10.20 4.42
CA TYR A 46 -1.99 9.22 3.54
C TYR A 46 -3.36 8.81 4.07
N HIS A 47 -4.39 9.01 3.28
CA HIS A 47 -5.74 8.51 3.52
C HIS A 47 -6.10 7.46 2.49
N ILE A 48 -6.47 6.27 2.97
CA ILE A 48 -6.93 5.14 2.15
C ILE A 48 -8.23 4.65 2.74
N GLY A 49 -9.28 4.63 1.93
CA GLY A 49 -10.57 4.13 2.38
C GLY A 49 -11.46 3.72 1.22
N GLN A 50 -12.37 2.80 1.51
CA GLN A 50 -13.42 2.39 0.59
C GLN A 50 -14.54 1.69 1.38
N TYR A 51 -15.78 2.02 1.06
CA TYR A 51 -16.94 1.40 1.70
C TYR A 51 -16.95 -0.12 1.53
N LEU A 52 -16.90 -0.85 2.63
CA LEU A 52 -16.71 -2.31 2.62
C LEU A 52 -17.73 -3.07 1.76
N PRO A 53 -19.03 -2.75 1.79
CA PRO A 53 -20.02 -3.39 0.93
C PRO A 53 -19.80 -3.21 -0.58
N ASP A 54 -19.07 -2.17 -1.00
CA ASP A 54 -18.82 -1.87 -2.41
C ASP A 54 -17.59 -2.59 -2.97
N TRP A 55 -16.83 -3.29 -2.12
CA TRP A 55 -15.64 -4.03 -2.58
C TRP A 55 -16.01 -5.14 -3.55
N HIS A 56 -17.07 -5.90 -3.21
CA HIS A 56 -17.62 -6.98 -4.03
C HIS A 56 -19.14 -6.84 -4.06
N PRO A 57 -19.70 -5.95 -4.90
CA PRO A 57 -21.13 -5.64 -4.90
C PRO A 57 -22.03 -6.84 -5.30
N TRP A 58 -21.45 -7.91 -5.84
CA TRP A 58 -22.14 -9.15 -6.21
C TRP A 58 -22.27 -10.16 -5.07
N GLU A 59 -21.65 -9.92 -3.90
CA GLU A 59 -21.74 -10.79 -2.72
C GLU A 59 -21.80 -9.99 -1.42
N ASN A 60 -22.32 -10.63 -0.39
CA ASN A 60 -22.38 -9.99 0.92
C ASN A 60 -21.00 -10.05 1.59
N TYR A 61 -20.47 -8.89 2.01
CA TYR A 61 -19.16 -8.76 2.69
C TYR A 61 -19.02 -9.64 3.93
N LYS A 62 -20.12 -10.03 4.60
CA LYS A 62 -20.12 -10.93 5.76
C LYS A 62 -19.73 -12.38 5.38
N ASN A 63 -19.95 -12.78 4.14
CA ASN A 63 -19.65 -14.13 3.64
C ASN A 63 -18.28 -14.21 2.98
N PHE A 64 -17.55 -13.11 2.97
CA PHE A 64 -16.27 -12.94 2.35
C PHE A 64 -15.19 -12.73 3.42
N PHE A 65 -13.90 -12.96 3.11
CA PHE A 65 -12.84 -12.94 4.12
C PHE A 65 -12.73 -11.62 4.89
N VAL A 66 -13.15 -10.51 4.28
CA VAL A 66 -13.12 -9.18 4.91
C VAL A 66 -14.11 -9.02 6.08
N GLY A 67 -15.12 -9.88 6.17
CA GLY A 67 -16.04 -9.94 7.31
C GLY A 67 -15.46 -10.57 8.57
N ASP A 68 -14.34 -11.32 8.47
CA ASP A 68 -13.68 -11.96 9.62
C ASP A 68 -12.63 -11.01 10.22
N LYS A 69 -12.65 -10.83 11.54
CA LYS A 69 -11.69 -9.99 12.28
C LYS A 69 -10.22 -10.28 11.96
N ARG A 70 -9.86 -11.54 11.70
CA ARG A 70 -8.46 -11.95 11.43
C ARG A 70 -7.97 -11.50 10.06
N THR A 71 -8.89 -11.21 9.14
CA THR A 71 -8.61 -10.85 7.75
C THR A 71 -9.40 -9.60 7.33
N GLY A 72 -9.88 -8.82 8.29
CA GLY A 72 -10.78 -7.69 8.10
C GLY A 72 -10.32 -6.67 7.05
N GLY A 73 -11.26 -5.94 6.47
CA GLY A 73 -10.98 -5.05 5.34
C GLY A 73 -9.90 -4.00 5.63
N VAL A 74 -9.86 -3.42 6.84
CA VAL A 74 -8.77 -2.49 7.22
C VAL A 74 -7.42 -3.20 7.24
N ARG A 75 -7.36 -4.44 7.75
CA ARG A 75 -6.14 -5.26 7.74
C ARG A 75 -5.68 -5.56 6.32
N GLU A 76 -6.61 -5.82 5.41
CA GLU A 76 -6.31 -6.00 3.98
C GLU A 76 -5.69 -4.74 3.37
N ILE A 77 -6.29 -3.57 3.62
CA ILE A 77 -5.72 -2.30 3.15
C ILE A 77 -4.30 -2.08 3.69
N PHE A 78 -4.05 -2.35 4.98
CA PHE A 78 -2.70 -2.30 5.52
C PHE A 78 -1.75 -3.25 4.79
N GLY A 79 -2.20 -4.48 4.47
CA GLY A 79 -1.40 -5.47 3.74
C GLY A 79 -1.03 -5.01 2.33
N ILE A 80 -1.89 -4.25 1.67
CA ILE A 80 -1.66 -3.71 0.32
C ILE A 80 -0.72 -2.50 0.36
N ASP A 81 -0.90 -1.58 1.30
CA ASP A 81 -0.27 -0.27 1.25
C ASP A 81 0.99 -0.11 2.12
N LEU A 82 1.11 -0.81 3.25
CA LEU A 82 2.32 -0.74 4.07
C LEU A 82 3.59 -1.24 3.39
N PRO A 83 3.58 -2.26 2.49
CA PRO A 83 4.78 -2.67 1.79
C PRO A 83 5.50 -1.54 1.07
N TRP A 84 4.78 -0.73 0.27
CA TRP A 84 5.39 0.36 -0.46
C TRP A 84 5.79 1.54 0.44
N LEU A 85 5.07 1.79 1.54
CA LEU A 85 5.44 2.79 2.54
C LEU A 85 6.74 2.41 3.25
N LEU A 86 6.88 1.15 3.68
CA LEU A 86 8.11 0.63 4.29
C LEU A 86 9.27 0.63 3.30
N ASP A 87 9.04 0.30 2.04
CA ASP A 87 10.05 0.31 0.98
C ASP A 87 10.53 1.73 0.63
N THR A 88 9.66 2.74 0.82
CA THR A 88 9.95 4.16 0.56
C THR A 88 10.60 4.85 1.75
N PHE A 89 10.04 4.68 2.95
CA PHE A 89 10.39 5.46 4.15
C PHE A 89 11.18 4.67 5.18
N GLY A 90 11.32 3.36 5.00
CA GLY A 90 12.02 2.47 5.92
C GLY A 90 11.18 2.03 7.12
N PRO A 91 11.79 1.29 8.08
CA PRO A 91 11.10 0.72 9.22
C PRO A 91 10.48 1.76 10.16
N VAL A 92 9.35 1.39 10.78
CA VAL A 92 8.66 2.24 11.77
C VAL A 92 9.20 1.97 13.17
N LYS A 93 9.76 3.01 13.78
CA LYS A 93 10.30 2.98 15.15
C LYS A 93 9.22 3.15 16.20
N HIS A 94 8.40 4.19 16.08
CA HIS A 94 7.32 4.51 17.00
C HIS A 94 6.02 4.72 16.27
N LEU A 95 4.90 4.38 16.89
CA LEU A 95 3.57 4.63 16.39
C LEU A 95 2.63 5.05 17.53
N TYR A 96 1.59 5.79 17.16
CA TYR A 96 0.43 6.09 17.98
C TYR A 96 -0.82 5.82 17.15
N VAL A 97 -1.83 5.19 17.71
CA VAL A 97 -3.03 4.73 17.00
C VAL A 97 -4.28 5.16 17.76
N GLU A 98 -5.20 5.79 17.04
CA GLU A 98 -6.59 5.93 17.40
C GLU A 98 -7.43 5.09 16.45
N LYS A 99 -8.28 4.24 16.98
CA LYS A 99 -9.11 3.34 16.18
C LYS A 99 -10.47 3.16 16.84
N ASP A 100 -11.50 3.06 16.01
CA ASP A 100 -12.85 2.87 16.51
C ASP A 100 -13.71 2.15 15.46
N LYS A 101 -14.86 1.66 15.92
CA LYS A 101 -15.94 1.19 15.07
C LYS A 101 -17.09 2.20 15.11
N LEU A 102 -17.14 3.07 14.11
CA LEU A 102 -18.09 4.19 14.06
C LEU A 102 -19.34 3.89 13.22
N SER A 103 -19.25 2.91 12.30
CA SER A 103 -20.34 2.60 11.37
C SER A 103 -21.33 1.57 11.91
N ALA A 104 -22.44 1.42 11.19
CA ALA A 104 -23.43 0.37 11.39
C ALA A 104 -23.05 -0.95 10.67
N LEU A 105 -21.86 -1.07 10.08
CA LEU A 105 -21.40 -2.32 9.45
C LEU A 105 -21.38 -3.45 10.49
N GLU A 106 -21.88 -4.61 10.11
CA GLU A 106 -21.90 -5.80 10.97
C GLU A 106 -20.55 -6.54 10.92
N ILE A 107 -19.53 -5.90 11.49
CA ILE A 107 -18.16 -6.41 11.65
C ILE A 107 -17.75 -6.31 13.11
N ASP A 108 -16.82 -7.15 13.55
CA ASP A 108 -16.32 -7.23 14.93
C ASP A 108 -14.90 -6.68 15.10
N TYR A 109 -14.51 -5.76 14.23
CA TYR A 109 -13.22 -5.07 14.23
C TYR A 109 -13.41 -3.56 13.99
N PRO A 110 -12.45 -2.70 14.38
CA PRO A 110 -12.51 -1.27 14.09
C PRO A 110 -12.57 -1.01 12.59
N ASP A 111 -13.46 -0.11 12.18
CA ASP A 111 -13.66 0.26 10.77
C ASP A 111 -12.86 1.49 10.35
N THR A 112 -12.22 2.16 11.31
CA THR A 112 -11.42 3.36 11.09
C THR A 112 -10.18 3.35 11.99
N TYR A 113 -9.03 3.67 11.38
CA TYR A 113 -7.73 3.81 12.06
C TYR A 113 -7.08 5.13 11.67
N PHE A 114 -6.65 5.90 12.66
CA PHE A 114 -5.74 7.03 12.51
C PHE A 114 -4.42 6.68 13.18
N THR A 115 -3.36 6.64 12.39
CA THR A 115 -2.05 6.18 12.87
C THR A 115 -1.00 7.25 12.61
N VAL A 116 -0.28 7.67 13.65
CA VAL A 116 0.93 8.49 13.51
C VAL A 116 2.13 7.58 13.54
N LEU A 117 2.96 7.62 12.49
CA LEU A 117 4.14 6.80 12.30
C LEU A 117 5.41 7.66 12.39
N ARG A 118 6.41 7.17 13.11
CA ARG A 118 7.77 7.73 13.09
C ARG A 118 8.74 6.65 12.62
N HIS A 119 9.34 6.86 11.47
CA HIS A 119 10.33 5.97 10.89
C HIS A 119 11.71 6.14 11.56
N GLU A 120 12.58 5.13 11.41
CA GLU A 120 13.92 5.12 11.99
C GLU A 120 14.79 6.26 11.45
N ASN A 121 14.63 6.63 10.18
CA ASN A 121 15.34 7.75 9.54
C ASN A 121 14.81 9.14 9.95
N GLY A 122 13.81 9.21 10.84
CA GLY A 122 13.21 10.47 11.31
C GLY A 122 12.00 10.96 10.50
N THR A 123 11.68 10.33 9.38
CA THR A 123 10.44 10.62 8.62
C THR A 123 9.21 10.37 9.49
N LYS A 124 8.19 11.19 9.32
CA LYS A 124 6.92 11.08 10.05
C LYS A 124 5.77 10.96 9.08
N GLY A 125 4.81 10.12 9.40
CA GLY A 125 3.59 9.93 8.62
C GLY A 125 2.33 9.98 9.46
N VAL A 126 1.25 10.45 8.85
CA VAL A 126 -0.12 10.25 9.31
C VAL A 126 -0.79 9.34 8.31
N LEU A 127 -1.29 8.21 8.78
CA LEU A 127 -1.98 7.21 7.97
C LEU A 127 -3.41 7.05 8.50
N ALA A 128 -4.38 7.44 7.69
CA ALA A 128 -5.79 7.17 7.92
C ALA A 128 -6.23 6.00 7.04
N VAL A 129 -6.79 4.96 7.64
CA VAL A 129 -7.30 3.78 6.92
C VAL A 129 -8.70 3.48 7.39
N ASP A 130 -9.63 3.32 6.46
CA ASP A 130 -11.02 3.04 6.79
C ASP A 130 -11.72 2.15 5.76
N VAL A 131 -12.85 1.57 6.19
CA VAL A 131 -13.77 0.80 5.35
C VAL A 131 -15.17 1.43 5.29
N VAL A 132 -15.24 2.74 5.55
CA VAL A 132 -16.50 3.50 5.64
C VAL A 132 -16.61 4.64 4.63
N SER A 133 -15.54 4.98 3.92
CA SER A 133 -15.52 6.04 2.90
C SER A 133 -16.42 5.69 1.72
N PRO A 134 -17.52 6.44 1.46
CA PRO A 134 -18.46 6.12 0.39
C PRO A 134 -17.85 6.16 -1.03
N LYS A 135 -16.81 6.95 -1.21
CA LYS A 135 -15.99 6.98 -2.41
C LYS A 135 -14.63 6.36 -2.07
N ALA A 136 -14.16 5.44 -2.91
CA ALA A 136 -12.80 4.93 -2.79
C ALA A 136 -11.79 6.09 -2.84
N VAL A 137 -10.94 6.20 -1.82
CA VAL A 137 -9.93 7.25 -1.68
C VAL A 137 -8.56 6.63 -1.52
N ARG A 138 -7.56 7.31 -2.08
CA ARG A 138 -6.13 7.01 -1.94
C ARG A 138 -5.35 8.31 -2.08
N ASN A 139 -5.52 9.19 -1.07
CA ASN A 139 -4.95 10.53 -1.08
C ASN A 139 -3.62 10.54 -0.34
N PHE A 140 -2.53 10.69 -1.07
CA PHE A 140 -1.17 10.72 -0.56
C PHE A 140 -0.52 12.07 -0.81
N GLU A 141 0.14 12.58 0.22
CA GLU A 141 0.93 13.81 0.16
C GLU A 141 2.24 13.58 0.93
N VAL A 142 3.38 13.92 0.33
CA VAL A 142 4.68 13.92 1.00
C VAL A 142 5.36 15.27 0.81
N PHE A 143 5.91 15.80 1.90
CA PHE A 143 6.47 17.13 1.91
C PHE A 143 7.68 17.28 2.83
N GLY A 144 8.56 18.17 2.43
CA GLY A 144 9.74 18.65 3.14
C GLY A 144 10.19 19.97 2.53
N GLU A 145 11.19 20.63 3.12
CA GLU A 145 11.71 21.88 2.56
C GLU A 145 12.36 21.63 1.18
N GLY A 146 11.66 22.00 0.11
CA GLY A 146 12.10 21.80 -1.28
C GLY A 146 11.61 20.51 -1.96
N LEU A 147 10.72 19.78 -1.32
CA LEU A 147 10.02 18.63 -1.90
C LEU A 147 8.55 18.67 -1.54
N HIS A 148 7.65 18.54 -2.51
CA HIS A 148 6.22 18.39 -2.23
C HIS A 148 5.55 17.64 -3.37
N LEU A 149 5.08 16.42 -3.08
CA LEU A 149 4.40 15.55 -4.03
C LEU A 149 2.97 15.28 -3.57
N PHE A 150 2.08 15.10 -4.54
CA PHE A 150 0.66 14.79 -4.36
C PHE A 150 0.28 13.62 -5.24
N TRP A 151 -0.56 12.73 -4.72
CA TRP A 151 -1.11 11.61 -5.49
C TRP A 151 -2.49 11.23 -4.95
N GLU A 152 -3.47 11.10 -5.83
CA GLU A 152 -4.86 10.77 -5.48
C GLU A 152 -5.26 9.36 -5.98
N GLY A 153 -4.28 8.46 -6.13
CA GLY A 153 -4.48 7.04 -6.45
C GLY A 153 -4.49 6.70 -7.94
N SER A 154 -4.85 7.62 -8.83
CA SER A 154 -4.81 7.40 -10.28
C SER A 154 -3.47 7.82 -10.90
N PRO A 155 -3.09 7.26 -12.07
CA PRO A 155 -1.87 7.66 -12.80
C PRO A 155 -1.80 9.16 -13.10
N GLN A 156 -2.94 9.76 -13.44
CA GLN A 156 -3.05 11.17 -13.85
C GLN A 156 -3.00 12.15 -12.67
N SER A 157 -3.12 11.64 -11.44
CA SER A 157 -3.20 12.49 -10.24
C SER A 157 -1.86 12.77 -9.57
N LEU A 158 -0.76 12.14 -10.05
CA LEU A 158 0.56 12.39 -9.51
C LEU A 158 1.07 13.75 -9.95
N ALA A 159 1.50 14.58 -9.01
CA ALA A 159 2.05 15.90 -9.28
C ALA A 159 3.15 16.27 -8.29
N GLU A 160 4.09 17.08 -8.74
CA GLU A 160 5.12 17.72 -7.90
C GLU A 160 4.89 19.23 -7.87
N TYR A 161 5.07 19.86 -6.71
CA TYR A 161 4.96 21.31 -6.58
C TYR A 161 6.26 21.98 -7.04
N ASP A 162 6.14 22.81 -8.09
CA ASP A 162 7.22 23.69 -8.54
C ASP A 162 7.19 25.00 -7.72
N ALA A 163 8.16 25.15 -6.81
CA ALA A 163 8.24 26.33 -5.94
C ALA A 163 8.56 27.63 -6.69
N ALA A 164 9.24 27.57 -7.83
CA ALA A 164 9.54 28.73 -8.66
C ALA A 164 8.31 29.23 -9.41
N ARG A 165 7.54 28.28 -9.97
CA ARG A 165 6.30 28.57 -10.71
C ARG A 165 5.08 28.71 -9.81
N LYS A 166 5.18 28.28 -8.53
CA LYS A 166 4.10 28.24 -7.55
C LYS A 166 2.86 27.46 -8.02
N CYS A 167 3.06 26.34 -8.68
CA CYS A 167 1.99 25.48 -9.18
C CYS A 167 2.33 24.01 -9.06
N LYS A 168 1.30 23.15 -9.11
CA LYS A 168 1.47 21.70 -9.27
C LYS A 168 1.80 21.41 -10.73
N VAL A 169 2.83 20.62 -10.94
CA VAL A 169 3.24 20.12 -12.26
C VAL A 169 2.90 18.64 -12.30
N PRO A 170 2.05 18.18 -13.24
CA PRO A 170 1.75 16.76 -13.41
C PRO A 170 3.02 15.95 -13.69
N VAL A 171 3.03 14.72 -13.22
CA VAL A 171 4.12 13.76 -13.45
C VAL A 171 3.57 12.53 -14.16
N ASP A 172 4.01 12.31 -15.38
CA ASP A 172 3.67 11.12 -16.14
C ASP A 172 4.64 9.99 -15.79
N THR A 173 4.11 8.88 -15.33
CA THR A 173 4.89 7.68 -14.95
C THR A 173 4.72 6.52 -15.92
N TYR A 174 3.81 6.65 -16.89
CA TYR A 174 3.53 5.66 -17.92
C TYR A 174 3.53 6.29 -19.31
N THR A 175 4.01 5.58 -20.31
CA THR A 175 3.86 5.95 -21.71
C THR A 175 2.45 5.68 -22.24
N SER A 176 1.81 4.64 -21.70
CA SER A 176 0.40 4.30 -21.90
C SER A 176 -0.13 3.65 -20.64
N VAL A 177 -1.33 4.00 -20.23
CA VAL A 177 -2.00 3.37 -19.09
C VAL A 177 -2.93 2.31 -19.64
N GLU A 178 -2.69 1.05 -19.25
CA GLU A 178 -3.63 -0.04 -19.50
C GLU A 178 -4.60 -0.13 -18.33
N HIS A 179 -5.88 -0.08 -18.64
CA HIS A 179 -6.95 -0.08 -17.67
C HIS A 179 -8.18 -0.81 -18.21
N ASP A 180 -8.73 -1.73 -17.42
CA ASP A 180 -9.99 -2.39 -17.70
C ASP A 180 -11.14 -1.56 -17.10
N ALA A 181 -12.03 -1.05 -17.97
CA ALA A 181 -13.17 -0.19 -17.58
C ALA A 181 -14.17 -0.84 -16.60
N ARG A 182 -14.03 -2.14 -16.32
CA ARG A 182 -14.84 -2.84 -15.30
C ARG A 182 -14.37 -2.55 -13.89
N TYR A 183 -13.16 -2.02 -13.71
CA TYR A 183 -12.54 -1.74 -12.43
C TYR A 183 -12.41 -0.24 -12.16
N SER A 184 -12.10 0.10 -10.93
CA SER A 184 -11.83 1.49 -10.51
C SER A 184 -10.59 2.07 -11.23
N ASP A 185 -10.61 3.37 -11.53
CA ASP A 185 -9.48 4.12 -12.12
C ASP A 185 -8.17 4.01 -11.31
N ASN A 186 -8.25 3.55 -10.08
CA ASN A 186 -7.10 3.29 -9.23
C ASN A 186 -6.37 1.97 -9.56
N ILE A 187 -6.95 1.12 -10.42
CA ILE A 187 -6.33 -0.14 -10.85
C ILE A 187 -5.62 0.09 -12.17
N VAL A 188 -4.33 -0.22 -12.21
CA VAL A 188 -3.45 -0.05 -13.36
C VAL A 188 -2.87 -1.40 -13.75
N GLU A 189 -3.25 -1.91 -14.92
CA GLU A 189 -2.85 -3.23 -15.41
C GLU A 189 -1.34 -3.33 -15.63
N ASN A 190 -0.67 -2.25 -16.02
CA ASN A 190 0.78 -2.19 -16.17
C ASN A 190 1.53 -2.72 -14.95
N ALA A 191 1.06 -2.38 -13.74
CA ALA A 191 1.73 -2.82 -12.50
C ALA A 191 1.65 -4.34 -12.30
N TYR A 192 0.55 -4.98 -12.72
CA TYR A 192 0.42 -6.44 -12.67
C TYR A 192 1.30 -7.11 -13.74
N ALA A 193 1.41 -6.51 -14.92
CA ALA A 193 2.32 -6.99 -15.98
C ALA A 193 3.78 -6.95 -15.52
N ASP A 194 4.23 -5.83 -14.94
CA ASP A 194 5.59 -5.67 -14.40
C ASP A 194 5.87 -6.68 -13.27
N GLU A 195 4.88 -6.93 -12.41
CA GLU A 195 4.99 -7.93 -11.34
C GLU A 195 5.15 -9.35 -11.89
N LEU A 196 4.39 -9.71 -12.92
CA LEU A 196 4.51 -11.00 -13.61
C LEU A 196 5.84 -11.14 -14.34
N GLU A 197 6.35 -10.09 -14.98
CA GLU A 197 7.67 -10.11 -15.61
C GLU A 197 8.78 -10.39 -14.58
N GLU A 198 8.72 -9.74 -13.40
CA GLU A 198 9.66 -10.02 -12.32
C GLU A 198 9.54 -11.45 -11.81
N PHE A 199 8.30 -11.97 -11.67
CA PHE A 199 8.07 -13.36 -11.29
C PHE A 199 8.78 -14.34 -12.25
N PHE A 200 8.61 -14.16 -13.57
CA PHE A 200 9.30 -14.99 -14.55
C PHE A 200 10.82 -14.81 -14.52
N ALA A 201 11.31 -13.59 -14.33
CA ALA A 201 12.73 -13.34 -14.16
C ALA A 201 13.32 -14.08 -12.94
N VAL A 202 12.60 -14.12 -11.83
CA VAL A 202 13.00 -14.87 -10.63
C VAL A 202 12.99 -16.39 -10.91
N LEU A 203 11.98 -16.91 -11.61
CA LEU A 203 11.91 -18.33 -11.98
C LEU A 203 13.08 -18.76 -12.86
N GLU A 204 13.54 -17.90 -13.75
CA GLU A 204 14.65 -18.13 -14.66
C GLU A 204 16.02 -17.84 -14.03
N GLY A 205 16.07 -17.45 -12.77
CA GLY A 205 17.31 -17.12 -12.05
C GLY A 205 17.97 -15.81 -12.51
N ARG A 206 17.25 -14.93 -13.21
CA ARG A 206 17.73 -13.64 -13.74
C ARG A 206 17.59 -12.47 -12.76
N GLY A 207 17.08 -12.71 -11.53
CA GLY A 207 16.87 -11.67 -10.54
C GLY A 207 16.37 -12.20 -9.20
N THR A 208 16.09 -11.26 -8.29
CA THR A 208 15.49 -11.52 -6.98
C THR A 208 14.23 -10.71 -6.83
N ALA A 209 13.20 -11.27 -6.20
CA ALA A 209 11.93 -10.57 -5.94
C ALA A 209 12.16 -9.29 -5.13
N ARG A 210 11.56 -8.17 -5.57
CA ARG A 210 11.62 -6.90 -4.83
C ARG A 210 10.85 -6.94 -3.51
N TYR A 211 9.84 -7.81 -3.42
CA TYR A 211 9.14 -8.09 -2.17
C TYR A 211 9.46 -9.50 -1.68
N SER A 212 10.21 -9.59 -0.59
CA SER A 212 10.64 -10.86 -0.01
C SER A 212 9.80 -11.24 1.20
N PHE A 213 9.84 -12.53 1.58
CA PHE A 213 9.21 -13.00 2.83
C PHE A 213 9.72 -12.29 4.09
N GLU A 214 10.95 -11.80 4.09
CA GLU A 214 11.49 -11.02 5.21
C GLU A 214 10.90 -9.62 5.27
N LYS A 215 10.65 -8.98 4.12
CA LYS A 215 9.92 -7.70 4.05
C LYS A 215 8.45 -7.88 4.46
N ASP A 216 7.81 -8.94 4.01
CA ASP A 216 6.43 -9.27 4.38
C ASP A 216 6.27 -9.50 5.89
N LYS A 217 7.22 -10.18 6.50
CA LYS A 217 7.29 -10.35 7.96
C LYS A 217 7.33 -9.01 8.71
N GLN A 218 8.08 -8.04 8.18
CA GLN A 218 8.13 -6.68 8.76
C GLN A 218 6.79 -5.97 8.61
N THR A 219 6.15 -6.11 7.47
CA THR A 219 4.80 -5.57 7.21
C THR A 219 3.78 -6.15 8.17
N ILE A 220 3.73 -7.48 8.30
CA ILE A 220 2.80 -8.17 9.22
C ILE A 220 3.07 -7.76 10.67
N ALA A 221 4.33 -7.68 11.09
CA ALA A 221 4.67 -7.24 12.44
C ALA A 221 4.23 -5.79 12.72
N LEU A 222 4.29 -4.91 11.71
CA LEU A 222 3.78 -3.55 11.83
C LEU A 222 2.25 -3.53 11.94
N ILE A 223 1.54 -4.32 11.13
CA ILE A 223 0.07 -4.46 11.21
C ILE A 223 -0.33 -4.92 12.61
N GLU A 224 0.32 -5.96 13.15
CA GLU A 224 0.05 -6.46 14.49
C GLU A 224 0.30 -5.40 15.58
N ARG A 225 1.35 -4.60 15.45
CA ARG A 225 1.61 -3.46 16.36
C ARG A 225 0.51 -2.40 16.28
N ILE A 226 0.00 -2.08 15.09
CA ILE A 226 -1.11 -1.12 14.89
C ILE A 226 -2.40 -1.67 15.51
N GLU A 227 -2.67 -2.95 15.33
CA GLU A 227 -3.89 -3.58 15.86
C GLU A 227 -3.87 -3.75 17.37
N GLN A 228 -2.69 -3.81 18.00
CA GLN A 228 -2.53 -4.00 19.46
C GLN A 228 -2.39 -2.68 20.24
N ALA A 229 -2.12 -1.57 19.56
CA ALA A 229 -1.89 -0.27 20.15
C ALA A 229 -3.19 0.38 20.76
#